data_efa4d80f18c87fdb09df41c5550c9367
#
_entry.id   efa4d80f18c87fdb09df41c5550c9367
#
_cell.length_a   1.000
_cell.length_b   1.000
_cell.length_c   1.000
_cell.angle_alpha   90.00
_cell.angle_beta   90.00
_cell.angle_gamma   90.00
#
_symmetry.space_group_name_H-M   'P 1'
#
loop_
_entity.id
_entity.type
_entity.pdbx_description
1 polymer ?
#
loop_
_entity_poly.entity_id
_entity_poly.type
_entity_poly.pdbx_seq_one_letter_code
_entity_poly.pdbx_strand_id
1 'polypeptide(L)'
;MLTPSTAGALRVPGRGNTMSKILLMAESGSDITPELAGQLGVTIVPMHVTFAGETRDDGAFPVTQMFEHYKATREPPRTSGCTPHDFEVAFGRVLEENPGAQILYLAYSACTTCSMQSAVMVADGREDIRIIDTKSVSAGQMAVVMRVAKALQAHPEMTLDEAAAIAKDAIAKVRMGFIPGDLDYLRAGGRVSNAAYLGAKILGLHPLIEVQDGKLISTKKYRGSMARVIAQMAREYPEANALRKDEVYLIYGEGLAQSIRQEVEGILQEKGYAVRGWVRTGCVIAAHSGPGSFGIVGFAE
;
A
#
# COMPACT_ATOMS: atom_id res chain seq x y z
N MET A 1 61.14 -20.94 -46.93
CA MET A 1 60.14 -19.84 -46.87
C MET A 1 58.84 -20.48 -46.42
N LEU A 2 58.50 -20.28 -45.17
CA LEU A 2 57.28 -20.76 -44.52
C LEU A 2 56.37 -19.54 -44.23
N THR A 3 55.13 -19.56 -44.78
CA THR A 3 54.12 -18.59 -44.60
C THR A 3 53.36 -18.88 -43.29
N PRO A 4 52.98 -17.88 -42.48
CA PRO A 4 52.23 -18.13 -41.26
C PRO A 4 50.74 -18.25 -41.53
N SER A 5 50.14 -19.25 -40.88
CA SER A 5 48.70 -19.55 -40.82
C SER A 5 47.96 -18.50 -40.03
N THR A 6 46.90 -17.93 -40.61
CA THR A 6 45.97 -17.04 -39.94
C THR A 6 45.00 -17.84 -39.05
N ALA A 7 45.16 -17.73 -37.74
CA ALA A 7 44.21 -18.23 -36.76
C ALA A 7 42.93 -17.38 -36.78
N GLY A 8 41.83 -17.99 -37.23
CA GLY A 8 40.50 -17.39 -37.14
C GLY A 8 40.05 -17.26 -35.69
N ALA A 9 39.79 -16.02 -35.24
CA ALA A 9 39.18 -15.77 -33.97
C ALA A 9 37.74 -16.29 -33.96
N LEU A 10 37.46 -17.29 -33.13
CA LEU A 10 36.12 -17.74 -32.81
C LEU A 10 35.34 -16.58 -32.15
N ARG A 11 34.39 -16.02 -32.90
CA ARG A 11 33.37 -15.13 -32.33
C ARG A 11 32.53 -15.97 -31.38
N VAL A 12 32.64 -15.68 -30.08
CA VAL A 12 31.69 -16.12 -29.06
C VAL A 12 30.34 -15.49 -29.42
N PRO A 13 29.26 -16.24 -29.59
CA PRO A 13 27.96 -15.65 -29.82
C PRO A 13 27.61 -14.81 -28.58
N GLY A 14 27.27 -13.55 -28.82
CA GLY A 14 26.79 -12.64 -27.75
C GLY A 14 25.63 -13.31 -27.03
N ARG A 15 25.66 -13.27 -25.69
CA ARG A 15 24.52 -13.65 -24.85
C ARG A 15 23.33 -12.92 -25.41
N GLY A 16 22.36 -13.63 -25.95
CA GLY A 16 21.06 -13.10 -26.30
C GLY A 16 20.54 -12.39 -25.06
N ASN A 17 20.16 -11.13 -25.23
CA ASN A 17 19.57 -10.31 -24.18
C ASN A 17 18.20 -10.92 -23.85
N THR A 18 18.16 -12.00 -23.06
CA THR A 18 16.93 -12.49 -22.46
C THR A 18 16.53 -11.42 -21.45
N MET A 19 15.51 -10.64 -21.81
CA MET A 19 14.95 -9.62 -20.93
C MET A 19 14.58 -10.27 -19.60
N SER A 20 15.11 -9.74 -18.49
CA SER A 20 14.88 -10.28 -17.17
C SER A 20 13.43 -10.05 -16.78
N LYS A 21 12.72 -11.09 -16.33
CA LYS A 21 11.36 -10.97 -15.78
C LYS A 21 11.36 -10.08 -14.56
N ILE A 22 10.49 -9.07 -14.53
CA ILE A 22 10.31 -8.21 -13.35
C ILE A 22 9.23 -8.81 -12.44
N LEU A 23 9.55 -8.99 -11.19
CA LEU A 23 8.66 -9.49 -10.14
C LEU A 23 8.35 -8.37 -9.17
N LEU A 24 7.05 -8.11 -8.96
CA LEU A 24 6.61 -7.07 -8.04
C LEU A 24 6.47 -7.62 -6.62
N MET A 25 6.86 -6.80 -5.66
CA MET A 25 6.66 -7.07 -4.24
C MET A 25 6.11 -5.85 -3.52
N ALA A 26 5.29 -6.09 -2.49
CA ALA A 26 4.74 -5.08 -1.58
C ALA A 26 4.51 -5.71 -0.20
N GLU A 27 4.21 -4.91 0.81
CA GLU A 27 3.83 -5.42 2.14
C GLU A 27 2.31 -5.59 2.28
N SER A 28 1.90 -6.38 3.27
CA SER A 28 0.48 -6.61 3.58
C SER A 28 -0.27 -5.33 3.98
N GLY A 29 0.44 -4.35 4.55
CA GLY A 29 -0.14 -3.03 4.83
C GLY A 29 -0.69 -2.28 3.60
N SER A 30 -0.44 -2.78 2.38
CA SER A 30 -1.08 -2.30 1.14
C SER A 30 -2.57 -2.65 1.03
N ASP A 31 -3.08 -3.52 1.90
CA ASP A 31 -4.43 -4.09 1.82
C ASP A 31 -4.74 -4.86 0.51
N ILE A 32 -3.70 -5.27 -0.23
CA ILE A 32 -3.82 -6.16 -1.39
C ILE A 32 -4.18 -7.55 -0.87
N THR A 33 -5.37 -8.04 -1.24
CA THR A 33 -5.81 -9.39 -0.84
C THR A 33 -5.00 -10.48 -1.56
N PRO A 34 -4.93 -11.71 -1.00
CA PRO A 34 -4.25 -12.83 -1.68
C PRO A 34 -4.76 -13.08 -3.11
N GLU A 35 -6.08 -12.94 -3.34
CA GLU A 35 -6.68 -13.11 -4.65
C GLU A 35 -6.20 -12.03 -5.63
N LEU A 36 -6.19 -10.76 -5.19
CA LEU A 36 -5.72 -9.65 -6.00
C LEU A 36 -4.21 -9.76 -6.25
N ALA A 37 -3.42 -10.15 -5.25
CA ALA A 37 -1.99 -10.40 -5.38
C ALA A 37 -1.70 -11.46 -6.44
N GLY A 38 -2.44 -12.58 -6.44
CA GLY A 38 -2.35 -13.62 -7.46
C GLY A 38 -2.71 -13.12 -8.87
N GLN A 39 -3.77 -12.30 -9.01
CA GLN A 39 -4.17 -11.71 -10.29
C GLN A 39 -3.13 -10.71 -10.84
N LEU A 40 -2.48 -9.98 -9.95
CA LEU A 40 -1.47 -8.97 -10.31
C LEU A 40 -0.07 -9.54 -10.47
N GLY A 41 0.18 -10.77 -10.00
CA GLY A 41 1.53 -11.35 -9.95
C GLY A 41 2.44 -10.64 -8.94
N VAL A 42 1.89 -10.21 -7.80
CA VAL A 42 2.62 -9.49 -6.74
C VAL A 42 2.86 -10.41 -5.56
N THR A 43 4.08 -10.44 -5.05
CA THR A 43 4.41 -11.12 -3.80
C THR A 43 4.20 -10.17 -2.62
N ILE A 44 3.46 -10.61 -1.63
CA ILE A 44 3.18 -9.82 -0.40
C ILE A 44 4.07 -10.33 0.74
N VAL A 45 4.79 -9.38 1.37
CA VAL A 45 5.57 -9.63 2.59
C VAL A 45 4.71 -9.24 3.78
N PRO A 46 4.46 -10.13 4.76
CA PRO A 46 3.59 -9.82 5.88
C PRO A 46 4.24 -8.82 6.84
N MET A 47 3.50 -7.79 7.21
CA MET A 47 3.75 -6.99 8.40
C MET A 47 3.16 -7.71 9.62
N HIS A 48 3.41 -7.22 10.83
CA HIS A 48 3.02 -7.94 12.04
C HIS A 48 2.10 -7.12 12.94
N VAL A 49 1.24 -7.81 13.67
CA VAL A 49 0.33 -7.23 14.67
C VAL A 49 0.50 -7.95 16.00
N THR A 50 0.67 -7.19 17.07
CA THR A 50 0.79 -7.69 18.44
C THR A 50 -0.43 -7.30 19.24
N PHE A 51 -1.15 -8.27 19.79
CA PHE A 51 -2.23 -8.12 20.76
C PHE A 51 -2.36 -9.40 21.60
N ALA A 52 -2.98 -9.32 22.76
CA ALA A 52 -3.11 -10.45 23.69
C ALA A 52 -1.76 -11.15 24.02
N GLY A 53 -0.65 -10.39 24.04
CA GLY A 53 0.69 -10.92 24.31
C GLY A 53 1.34 -11.69 23.17
N GLU A 54 0.71 -11.81 21.99
CA GLU A 54 1.23 -12.54 20.83
C GLU A 54 1.44 -11.63 19.64
N THR A 55 2.51 -11.89 18.88
CA THR A 55 2.77 -11.26 17.58
C THR A 55 2.42 -12.25 16.47
N ARG A 56 1.62 -11.82 15.52
CA ARG A 56 1.14 -12.63 14.37
C ARG A 56 1.28 -11.84 13.08
N ASP A 57 1.39 -12.56 11.98
CA ASP A 57 1.40 -11.95 10.64
C ASP A 57 0.05 -11.32 10.34
N ASP A 58 0.09 -10.18 9.65
CA ASP A 58 -1.08 -9.53 9.12
C ASP A 58 -1.78 -10.44 8.10
N GLY A 59 -3.08 -10.67 8.31
CA GLY A 59 -3.87 -11.61 7.54
C GLY A 59 -3.93 -13.03 8.10
N ALA A 60 -3.13 -13.40 9.11
CA ALA A 60 -3.16 -14.73 9.75
C ALA A 60 -4.36 -14.92 10.69
N PHE A 61 -5.12 -13.87 10.97
CA PHE A 61 -6.28 -13.91 11.86
C PHE A 61 -7.34 -12.88 11.43
N PRO A 62 -8.61 -13.08 11.77
CA PRO A 62 -9.65 -12.10 11.46
C PRO A 62 -9.50 -10.84 12.33
N VAL A 63 -9.67 -9.66 11.71
CA VAL A 63 -9.54 -8.35 12.38
C VAL A 63 -10.46 -8.20 13.60
N THR A 64 -11.60 -8.90 13.62
CA THR A 64 -12.56 -8.90 14.73
C THR A 64 -11.95 -9.37 16.04
N GLN A 65 -11.04 -10.34 16.04
CA GLN A 65 -10.34 -10.81 17.25
C GLN A 65 -9.58 -9.68 17.95
N MET A 66 -8.89 -8.86 17.18
CA MET A 66 -8.15 -7.69 17.70
C MET A 66 -9.09 -6.64 18.29
N PHE A 67 -10.22 -6.39 17.64
CA PHE A 67 -11.22 -5.44 18.12
C PHE A 67 -11.93 -5.94 19.39
N GLU A 68 -12.25 -7.22 19.46
CA GLU A 68 -12.83 -7.88 20.64
C GLU A 68 -11.88 -7.82 21.83
N HIS A 69 -10.59 -8.11 21.62
CA HIS A 69 -9.57 -7.97 22.65
C HIS A 69 -9.50 -6.53 23.20
N TYR A 70 -9.40 -5.54 22.30
CA TYR A 70 -9.38 -4.12 22.75
C TYR A 70 -10.67 -3.73 23.48
N LYS A 71 -11.83 -4.19 23.03
CA LYS A 71 -13.10 -3.91 23.70
C LYS A 71 -13.14 -4.46 25.12
N ALA A 72 -12.58 -5.66 25.33
CA ALA A 72 -12.55 -6.35 26.63
C ALA A 72 -11.50 -5.78 27.59
N THR A 73 -10.29 -5.46 27.09
CA THR A 73 -9.12 -5.16 27.93
C THR A 73 -8.75 -3.67 27.93
N ARG A 74 -9.15 -2.92 26.92
CA ARG A 74 -8.68 -1.56 26.62
C ARG A 74 -7.18 -1.50 26.26
N GLU A 75 -6.55 -2.62 26.01
CA GLU A 75 -5.18 -2.70 25.54
C GLU A 75 -5.15 -2.56 24.02
N PRO A 76 -4.59 -1.45 23.47
CA PRO A 76 -4.59 -1.23 22.02
C PRO A 76 -3.61 -2.19 21.33
N PRO A 77 -3.99 -2.70 20.14
CA PRO A 77 -3.05 -3.49 19.35
C PRO A 77 -1.85 -2.63 18.92
N ARG A 78 -0.72 -3.29 18.70
CA ARG A 78 0.51 -2.68 18.18
C ARG A 78 0.86 -3.31 16.86
N THR A 79 1.55 -2.57 16.00
CA THR A 79 2.03 -3.06 14.72
C THR A 79 3.53 -2.88 14.60
N SER A 80 4.17 -3.77 13.86
CA SER A 80 5.55 -3.63 13.41
C SER A 80 5.65 -3.86 11.91
N GLY A 81 6.62 -3.20 11.29
CA GLY A 81 6.97 -3.44 9.89
C GLY A 81 7.64 -4.79 9.69
N CYS A 82 7.86 -5.14 8.44
CA CYS A 82 8.65 -6.31 8.07
C CYS A 82 10.08 -6.18 8.58
N THR A 83 10.62 -7.26 9.11
CA THR A 83 12.00 -7.36 9.60
C THR A 83 12.98 -7.65 8.45
N PRO A 84 14.30 -7.50 8.65
CA PRO A 84 15.28 -7.96 7.66
C PRO A 84 15.11 -9.45 7.33
N HIS A 85 14.80 -10.28 8.32
CA HIS A 85 14.59 -11.73 8.11
C HIS A 85 13.41 -12.00 7.17
N ASP A 86 12.31 -11.26 7.31
CA ASP A 86 11.15 -11.41 6.41
C ASP A 86 11.55 -11.13 4.94
N PHE A 87 12.40 -10.13 4.71
CA PHE A 87 12.90 -9.81 3.38
C PHE A 87 13.96 -10.80 2.89
N GLU A 88 14.85 -11.31 3.75
CA GLU A 88 15.78 -12.38 3.40
C GLU A 88 15.03 -13.60 2.85
N VAL A 89 14.00 -14.04 3.57
CA VAL A 89 13.16 -15.17 3.16
C VAL A 89 12.39 -14.85 1.88
N ALA A 90 11.76 -13.69 1.80
CA ALA A 90 10.91 -13.32 0.66
C ALA A 90 11.72 -13.11 -0.63
N PHE A 91 12.80 -12.33 -0.58
CA PHE A 91 13.67 -12.10 -1.75
C PHE A 91 14.37 -13.39 -2.18
N GLY A 92 14.89 -14.17 -1.21
CA GLY A 92 15.56 -15.45 -1.48
C GLY A 92 14.63 -16.38 -2.24
N ARG A 93 13.46 -16.68 -1.69
CA ARG A 93 12.46 -17.55 -2.31
C ARG A 93 12.07 -17.10 -3.72
N VAL A 94 11.75 -15.82 -3.88
CA VAL A 94 11.28 -15.28 -5.17
C VAL A 94 12.36 -15.42 -6.26
N LEU A 95 13.63 -15.19 -5.95
CA LEU A 95 14.73 -15.29 -6.90
C LEU A 95 15.19 -16.72 -7.15
N GLU A 96 15.09 -17.61 -6.16
CA GLU A 96 15.34 -19.04 -6.33
C GLU A 96 14.29 -19.68 -7.26
N GLU A 97 13.03 -19.33 -7.10
CA GLU A 97 11.94 -19.80 -7.96
C GLU A 97 11.97 -19.20 -9.36
N ASN A 98 12.65 -18.07 -9.58
CA ASN A 98 12.70 -17.35 -10.84
C ASN A 98 14.16 -16.94 -11.19
N PRO A 99 15.04 -17.86 -11.60
CA PRO A 99 16.43 -17.55 -11.91
C PRO A 99 16.57 -16.49 -13.01
N GLY A 100 17.34 -15.45 -12.73
CA GLY A 100 17.58 -14.33 -13.66
C GLY A 100 16.48 -13.26 -13.66
N ALA A 101 15.45 -13.36 -12.80
CA ALA A 101 14.48 -12.30 -12.60
C ALA A 101 15.07 -11.14 -11.82
N GLN A 102 14.39 -9.98 -11.90
CA GLN A 102 14.65 -8.79 -11.09
C GLN A 102 13.43 -8.48 -10.22
N ILE A 103 13.67 -8.00 -9.02
CA ILE A 103 12.61 -7.58 -8.10
C ILE A 103 12.43 -6.07 -8.18
N LEU A 104 11.18 -5.62 -8.34
CA LEU A 104 10.76 -4.26 -8.05
C LEU A 104 9.89 -4.27 -6.78
N TYR A 105 10.48 -3.88 -5.66
CA TYR A 105 9.77 -3.75 -4.40
C TYR A 105 9.23 -2.32 -4.25
N LEU A 106 7.91 -2.20 -4.24
CA LEU A 106 7.15 -0.96 -4.08
C LEU A 106 6.78 -0.80 -2.60
N ALA A 107 7.70 -0.22 -1.84
CA ALA A 107 7.66 -0.18 -0.38
C ALA A 107 6.54 0.71 0.17
N TYR A 108 5.97 0.29 1.28
CA TYR A 108 5.12 1.13 2.14
C TYR A 108 5.88 2.37 2.60
N SER A 109 5.19 3.47 2.86
CA SER A 109 5.83 4.74 3.22
C SER A 109 6.87 4.60 4.35
N ALA A 110 8.11 4.94 4.04
CA ALA A 110 9.22 4.96 4.98
C ALA A 110 9.03 5.98 6.13
N CYS A 111 8.11 6.93 5.99
CA CYS A 111 7.76 7.86 7.06
C CYS A 111 6.91 7.24 8.17
N THR A 112 6.32 6.04 7.95
CA THR A 112 5.36 5.43 8.87
C THR A 112 5.78 4.05 9.36
N THR A 113 6.75 3.40 8.72
CA THR A 113 7.29 2.08 9.08
C THR A 113 8.78 1.97 8.76
N CYS A 114 9.48 1.02 9.39
CA CYS A 114 10.87 0.67 9.10
C CYS A 114 11.02 -0.41 8.02
N SER A 115 9.93 -0.94 7.45
CA SER A 115 9.98 -2.04 6.46
C SER A 115 10.93 -1.75 5.30
N MET A 116 10.84 -0.56 4.69
CA MET A 116 11.75 -0.19 3.61
C MET A 116 13.22 -0.23 4.05
N GLN A 117 13.54 0.25 5.26
CA GLN A 117 14.90 0.21 5.79
C GLN A 117 15.40 -1.24 5.96
N SER A 118 14.53 -2.12 6.46
CA SER A 118 14.83 -3.56 6.56
C SER A 118 15.13 -4.17 5.18
N ALA A 119 14.33 -3.85 4.17
CA ALA A 119 14.54 -4.32 2.81
C ALA A 119 15.85 -3.79 2.20
N VAL A 120 16.18 -2.51 2.42
CA VAL A 120 17.44 -1.89 1.95
C VAL A 120 18.66 -2.59 2.53
N MET A 121 18.63 -2.95 3.83
CA MET A 121 19.72 -3.69 4.47
C MET A 121 19.95 -5.07 3.81
N VAL A 122 18.89 -5.77 3.42
CA VAL A 122 18.98 -7.10 2.79
C VAL A 122 19.37 -7.01 1.32
N ALA A 123 18.96 -5.94 0.65
CA ALA A 123 19.27 -5.70 -0.77
C ALA A 123 20.64 -5.04 -1.00
N ASP A 124 21.42 -4.78 0.06
CA ASP A 124 22.72 -4.13 -0.06
C ASP A 124 23.67 -4.90 -0.99
N GLY A 125 24.27 -4.21 -1.96
CA GLY A 125 25.10 -4.79 -3.00
C GLY A 125 24.39 -5.62 -4.08
N ARG A 126 23.05 -5.64 -4.13
CA ARG A 126 22.25 -6.38 -5.10
C ARG A 126 21.73 -5.50 -6.23
N GLU A 127 22.11 -5.81 -7.46
CA GLU A 127 21.65 -5.10 -8.66
C GLU A 127 20.31 -5.65 -9.22
N ASP A 128 19.92 -6.84 -8.77
CA ASP A 128 18.69 -7.51 -9.17
C ASP A 128 17.47 -7.12 -8.32
N ILE A 129 17.65 -6.25 -7.31
CA ILE A 129 16.57 -5.74 -6.46
C ILE A 129 16.54 -4.22 -6.51
N ARG A 130 15.38 -3.67 -6.89
CA ARG A 130 15.12 -2.22 -6.83
C ARG A 130 14.00 -1.94 -5.83
N ILE A 131 14.26 -1.00 -4.94
CA ILE A 131 13.33 -0.56 -3.90
C ILE A 131 12.88 0.87 -4.19
N ILE A 132 11.57 1.11 -4.13
CA ILE A 132 10.98 2.44 -4.30
C ILE A 132 10.01 2.70 -3.16
N ASP A 133 10.23 3.77 -2.39
CA ASP A 133 9.26 4.28 -1.42
C ASP A 133 8.04 4.82 -2.15
N THR A 134 6.88 4.17 -1.98
CA THR A 134 5.63 4.64 -2.60
C THR A 134 5.10 5.90 -1.93
N LYS A 135 5.65 6.29 -0.79
CA LYS A 135 5.15 7.41 0.02
C LYS A 135 3.64 7.29 0.30
N SER A 136 3.15 6.08 0.29
CA SER A 136 1.72 5.76 0.43
C SER A 136 1.51 4.63 1.44
N VAL A 137 0.27 4.51 1.89
CA VAL A 137 -0.19 3.52 2.86
C VAL A 137 -1.46 2.85 2.35
N SER A 138 -1.82 1.66 2.86
CA SER A 138 -3.10 1.02 2.57
C SER A 138 -3.40 1.00 1.05
N ALA A 139 -4.63 1.28 0.65
CA ALA A 139 -5.04 1.32 -0.76
C ALA A 139 -4.32 2.38 -1.61
N GLY A 140 -3.62 3.35 -1.00
CA GLY A 140 -2.75 4.27 -1.74
C GLY A 140 -1.53 3.54 -2.31
N GLN A 141 -0.88 2.69 -1.50
CA GLN A 141 0.18 1.79 -1.97
C GLN A 141 -0.39 0.78 -2.98
N MET A 142 -1.54 0.15 -2.68
CA MET A 142 -2.21 -0.76 -3.60
C MET A 142 -2.42 -0.13 -4.98
N ALA A 143 -2.91 1.10 -5.06
CA ALA A 143 -3.17 1.78 -6.33
C ALA A 143 -1.89 1.97 -7.15
N VAL A 144 -0.77 2.33 -6.53
CA VAL A 144 0.56 2.42 -7.17
C VAL A 144 0.99 1.05 -7.69
N VAL A 145 0.92 0.00 -6.85
CA VAL A 145 1.28 -1.38 -7.20
C VAL A 145 0.45 -1.88 -8.37
N MET A 146 -0.87 -1.67 -8.33
CA MET A 146 -1.78 -2.06 -9.42
C MET A 146 -1.44 -1.39 -10.75
N ARG A 147 -1.07 -0.12 -10.73
CA ARG A 147 -0.70 0.61 -11.95
C ARG A 147 0.55 0.02 -12.59
N VAL A 148 1.57 -0.28 -11.80
CA VAL A 148 2.79 -0.92 -12.28
C VAL A 148 2.53 -2.36 -12.74
N ALA A 149 1.76 -3.14 -11.97
CA ALA A 149 1.42 -4.52 -12.32
C ALA A 149 0.67 -4.61 -13.67
N LYS A 150 -0.34 -3.75 -13.88
CA LYS A 150 -1.08 -3.69 -15.15
C LYS A 150 -0.18 -3.30 -16.32
N ALA A 151 0.76 -2.38 -16.12
CA ALA A 151 1.72 -2.00 -17.16
C ALA A 151 2.66 -3.15 -17.53
N LEU A 152 3.19 -3.88 -16.54
CA LEU A 152 4.02 -5.06 -16.77
C LEU A 152 3.25 -6.21 -17.45
N GLN A 153 1.97 -6.38 -17.13
CA GLN A 153 1.11 -7.38 -17.79
C GLN A 153 0.84 -7.01 -19.26
N ALA A 154 0.66 -5.71 -19.56
CA ALA A 154 0.46 -5.22 -20.93
C ALA A 154 1.76 -5.21 -21.75
N HIS A 155 2.91 -5.05 -21.11
CA HIS A 155 4.23 -4.91 -21.70
C HIS A 155 5.25 -5.80 -20.97
N PRO A 156 5.22 -7.13 -21.20
CA PRO A 156 6.15 -8.07 -20.53
C PRO A 156 7.62 -7.82 -20.85
N GLU A 157 7.90 -7.11 -21.96
CA GLU A 157 9.23 -6.71 -22.40
C GLU A 157 9.81 -5.50 -21.65
N MET A 158 9.03 -4.87 -20.77
CA MET A 158 9.43 -3.67 -20.05
C MET A 158 10.69 -3.90 -19.21
N THR A 159 11.57 -2.91 -19.22
CA THR A 159 12.77 -2.89 -18.38
C THR A 159 12.44 -2.44 -16.96
N LEU A 160 13.33 -2.75 -16.01
CA LEU A 160 13.20 -2.32 -14.61
C LEU A 160 13.17 -0.78 -14.47
N ASP A 161 13.89 -0.06 -15.35
CA ASP A 161 13.90 1.42 -15.36
C ASP A 161 12.56 1.99 -15.84
N GLU A 162 11.95 1.40 -16.86
CA GLU A 162 10.62 1.80 -17.34
C GLU A 162 9.54 1.52 -16.30
N ALA A 163 9.55 0.34 -15.65
CA ALA A 163 8.64 0.01 -14.57
C ALA A 163 8.81 0.97 -13.38
N ALA A 164 10.05 1.30 -13.02
CA ALA A 164 10.36 2.27 -11.98
C ALA A 164 9.88 3.69 -12.34
N ALA A 165 9.93 4.10 -13.61
CA ALA A 165 9.42 5.38 -14.07
C ALA A 165 7.89 5.45 -13.93
N ILE A 166 7.17 4.37 -14.27
CA ILE A 166 5.71 4.28 -14.06
C ILE A 166 5.36 4.37 -12.58
N ALA A 167 6.12 3.68 -11.71
CA ALA A 167 5.92 3.77 -10.27
C ALA A 167 6.08 5.22 -9.78
N LYS A 168 7.13 5.92 -10.19
CA LYS A 168 7.39 7.32 -9.82
C LYS A 168 6.28 8.26 -10.30
N ASP A 169 5.76 8.10 -11.52
CA ASP A 169 4.62 8.88 -12.02
C ASP A 169 3.36 8.60 -11.17
N ALA A 170 3.07 7.33 -10.87
CA ALA A 170 1.95 6.95 -10.03
C ALA A 170 2.06 7.55 -8.62
N ILE A 171 3.25 7.51 -8.00
CA ILE A 171 3.53 8.08 -6.67
C ILE A 171 3.29 9.59 -6.66
N ALA A 172 3.70 10.30 -7.69
CA ALA A 172 3.49 11.74 -7.78
C ALA A 172 2.01 12.13 -7.85
N LYS A 173 1.17 11.25 -8.40
CA LYS A 173 -0.25 11.50 -8.69
C LYS A 173 -1.22 10.88 -7.69
N VAL A 174 -0.84 9.84 -6.96
CA VAL A 174 -1.75 9.19 -6.00
C VAL A 174 -2.13 10.15 -4.88
N ARG A 175 -3.42 10.16 -4.57
CA ARG A 175 -4.02 10.93 -3.46
C ARG A 175 -4.83 9.98 -2.62
N MET A 176 -4.64 10.05 -1.31
CA MET A 176 -5.36 9.23 -0.35
C MET A 176 -5.74 10.06 0.88
N GLY A 177 -7.00 9.94 1.27
CA GLY A 177 -7.50 10.48 2.52
C GLY A 177 -8.44 9.50 3.20
N PHE A 178 -8.48 9.51 4.54
CA PHE A 178 -9.37 8.65 5.29
C PHE A 178 -9.87 9.32 6.57
N ILE A 179 -11.00 8.83 7.06
CA ILE A 179 -11.58 9.17 8.34
C ILE A 179 -11.47 7.93 9.23
N PRO A 180 -10.73 7.99 10.35
CA PRO A 180 -10.64 6.90 11.30
C PRO A 180 -12.01 6.62 11.93
N GLY A 181 -12.30 5.35 12.13
CA GLY A 181 -13.55 4.94 12.80
C GLY A 181 -13.50 5.15 14.31
N ASP A 182 -12.29 5.05 14.90
CA ASP A 182 -12.06 5.36 16.31
C ASP A 182 -10.70 6.05 16.50
N LEU A 183 -10.73 7.21 17.16
CA LEU A 183 -9.54 8.02 17.43
C LEU A 183 -8.60 7.40 18.46
N ASP A 184 -9.07 6.50 19.32
CA ASP A 184 -8.22 5.85 20.31
C ASP A 184 -7.20 4.93 19.62
N TYR A 185 -7.60 4.21 18.55
CA TYR A 185 -6.70 3.44 17.71
C TYR A 185 -5.67 4.33 16.99
N LEU A 186 -6.14 5.44 16.42
CA LEU A 186 -5.26 6.39 15.71
C LEU A 186 -4.20 6.97 16.63
N ARG A 187 -4.57 7.33 17.86
CA ARG A 187 -3.65 7.87 18.87
C ARG A 187 -2.67 6.83 19.36
N ALA A 188 -3.17 5.64 19.69
CA ALA A 188 -2.33 4.52 20.15
C ALA A 188 -1.30 4.13 19.08
N GLY A 189 -1.67 4.22 17.81
CA GLY A 189 -0.82 3.97 16.67
C GLY A 189 0.36 4.93 16.52
N GLY A 190 0.19 6.21 16.90
CA GLY A 190 1.26 7.21 16.90
C GLY A 190 1.85 7.56 15.54
N ARG A 191 1.17 7.28 14.41
CA ARG A 191 1.69 7.49 13.03
C ARG A 191 1.25 8.81 12.40
N VAL A 192 0.34 9.55 13.03
CA VAL A 192 -0.08 10.86 12.55
C VAL A 192 0.94 11.92 12.99
N SER A 193 1.58 12.58 12.04
CA SER A 193 2.70 13.51 12.27
C SER A 193 2.31 14.74 13.08
N ASN A 194 1.05 15.19 12.99
CA ASN A 194 0.52 16.31 13.75
C ASN A 194 -0.55 15.84 14.77
N ALA A 195 -0.31 14.73 15.45
CA ALA A 195 -1.27 14.12 16.39
C ALA A 195 -1.76 15.09 17.48
N ALA A 196 -0.94 16.04 17.91
CA ALA A 196 -1.34 17.12 18.84
C ALA A 196 -2.50 17.96 18.30
N TYR A 197 -2.61 18.10 16.98
CA TYR A 197 -3.73 18.80 16.32
C TYR A 197 -5.07 18.07 16.51
N LEU A 198 -5.06 16.76 16.78
CA LEU A 198 -6.29 15.99 17.01
C LEU A 198 -7.04 16.46 18.27
N GLY A 199 -6.32 17.07 19.22
CA GLY A 199 -6.90 17.62 20.46
C GLY A 199 -7.52 16.56 21.37
N ALA A 200 -8.31 16.98 22.34
CA ALA A 200 -9.12 16.08 23.14
C ALA A 200 -10.24 15.47 22.29
N LYS A 201 -10.67 14.25 22.64
CA LYS A 201 -11.81 13.59 22.00
C LYS A 201 -13.07 14.44 22.21
N ILE A 202 -13.43 15.23 21.19
CA ILE A 202 -14.65 16.02 21.21
C ILE A 202 -15.73 15.21 20.49
N LEU A 203 -16.87 15.03 21.12
CA LEU A 203 -17.97 14.26 20.56
C LEU A 203 -18.38 14.77 19.17
N GLY A 204 -18.44 13.87 18.19
CA GLY A 204 -18.84 14.19 16.82
C GLY A 204 -17.79 14.94 15.99
N LEU A 205 -16.52 15.01 16.41
CA LEU A 205 -15.42 15.48 15.58
C LEU A 205 -14.67 14.31 14.94
N HIS A 206 -14.54 14.37 13.62
CA HIS A 206 -13.87 13.36 12.81
C HIS A 206 -12.78 14.01 11.95
N PRO A 207 -11.49 13.74 12.22
CA PRO A 207 -10.41 14.28 11.40
C PRO A 207 -10.35 13.58 10.04
N LEU A 208 -10.13 14.36 8.99
CA LEU A 208 -9.62 13.84 7.73
C LEU A 208 -8.10 13.70 7.87
N ILE A 209 -7.61 12.52 7.64
CA ILE A 209 -6.18 12.22 7.59
C ILE A 209 -5.81 12.02 6.12
N GLU A 210 -4.84 12.77 5.63
CA GLU A 210 -4.33 12.66 4.26
C GLU A 210 -2.88 12.21 4.26
N VAL A 211 -2.50 11.51 3.20
CA VAL A 211 -1.10 11.16 2.95
C VAL A 211 -0.44 12.30 2.18
N GLN A 212 0.53 12.96 2.81
CA GLN A 212 1.27 14.06 2.21
C GLN A 212 2.78 13.78 2.34
N ASP A 213 3.45 13.61 1.21
CA ASP A 213 4.88 13.25 1.14
C ASP A 213 5.25 12.08 2.08
N GLY A 214 4.43 11.04 2.07
CA GLY A 214 4.62 9.84 2.88
C GLY A 214 4.15 9.94 4.34
N LYS A 215 3.76 11.11 4.81
CA LYS A 215 3.31 11.34 6.19
C LYS A 215 1.81 11.35 6.29
N LEU A 216 1.28 10.87 7.41
CA LEU A 216 -0.14 10.98 7.74
C LEU A 216 -0.36 12.33 8.45
N ILE A 217 -1.15 13.21 7.83
CA ILE A 217 -1.41 14.57 8.30
C ILE A 217 -2.92 14.76 8.51
N SER A 218 -3.30 15.26 9.68
CA SER A 218 -4.68 15.71 9.90
C SER A 218 -4.86 17.08 9.25
N THR A 219 -5.63 17.16 8.18
CA THR A 219 -5.78 18.37 7.35
C THR A 219 -7.09 19.08 7.58
N LYS A 220 -8.14 18.36 7.92
CA LYS A 220 -9.50 18.91 8.13
C LYS A 220 -10.20 18.18 9.28
N LYS A 221 -11.17 18.84 9.89
CA LYS A 221 -12.07 18.24 10.88
C LYS A 221 -13.49 18.37 10.41
N TYR A 222 -14.19 17.25 10.29
CA TYR A 222 -15.63 17.21 10.07
C TYR A 222 -16.38 17.14 11.39
N ARG A 223 -17.67 17.54 11.39
CA ARG A 223 -18.54 17.45 12.56
C ARG A 223 -19.86 16.80 12.20
N GLY A 224 -20.28 15.83 13.02
CA GLY A 224 -21.55 15.13 12.84
C GLY A 224 -21.47 13.64 13.14
N SER A 225 -22.48 12.89 12.70
CA SER A 225 -22.41 11.42 12.72
C SER A 225 -21.44 10.90 11.66
N MET A 226 -20.87 9.71 11.87
CA MET A 226 -19.94 9.10 10.93
C MET A 226 -20.52 9.01 9.51
N ALA A 227 -21.78 8.58 9.36
CA ALA A 227 -22.45 8.52 8.05
C ALA A 227 -22.48 9.88 7.33
N ARG A 228 -22.88 10.94 8.05
CA ARG A 228 -22.92 12.31 7.49
C ARG A 228 -21.53 12.80 7.09
N VAL A 229 -20.53 12.52 7.89
CA VAL A 229 -19.14 12.93 7.65
C VAL A 229 -18.56 12.21 6.44
N ILE A 230 -18.82 10.91 6.32
CA ILE A 230 -18.41 10.10 5.16
C ILE A 230 -19.07 10.61 3.87
N ALA A 231 -20.38 10.86 3.89
CA ALA A 231 -21.09 11.43 2.75
C ALA A 231 -20.55 12.81 2.34
N GLN A 232 -20.19 13.64 3.34
CA GLN A 232 -19.56 14.94 3.07
C GLN A 232 -18.17 14.79 2.46
N MET A 233 -17.33 13.89 2.98
CA MET A 233 -16.02 13.58 2.38
C MET A 233 -16.15 13.08 0.94
N ALA A 234 -17.12 12.21 0.66
CA ALA A 234 -17.37 11.71 -0.70
C ALA A 234 -17.74 12.83 -1.70
N ARG A 235 -18.42 13.88 -1.22
CA ARG A 235 -18.75 15.03 -2.06
C ARG A 235 -17.59 15.98 -2.28
N GLU A 236 -16.68 16.13 -1.33
CA GLU A 236 -15.68 17.20 -1.32
C GLU A 236 -14.29 16.71 -1.72
N TYR A 237 -13.86 15.55 -1.20
CA TYR A 237 -12.49 15.07 -1.31
C TYR A 237 -12.01 14.85 -2.76
N PRO A 238 -12.80 14.22 -3.64
CA PRO A 238 -12.34 13.97 -5.02
C PRO A 238 -12.07 15.25 -5.79
N GLU A 239 -12.92 16.27 -5.63
CA GLU A 239 -12.75 17.57 -6.31
C GLU A 239 -11.60 18.36 -5.69
N ALA A 240 -11.51 18.41 -4.35
CA ALA A 240 -10.44 19.11 -3.65
C ALA A 240 -9.04 18.58 -3.97
N ASN A 241 -8.94 17.30 -4.38
CA ASN A 241 -7.69 16.64 -4.75
C ASN A 241 -7.54 16.44 -6.26
N ALA A 242 -8.40 17.06 -7.07
CA ALA A 242 -8.40 16.96 -8.54
C ALA A 242 -8.31 15.50 -9.02
N LEU A 243 -9.09 14.60 -8.39
CA LEU A 243 -9.02 13.18 -8.74
C LEU A 243 -9.59 12.94 -10.15
N ARG A 244 -8.91 12.11 -10.92
CA ARG A 244 -9.41 11.60 -12.18
C ARG A 244 -10.74 10.87 -11.97
N LYS A 245 -11.68 11.08 -12.89
CA LYS A 245 -13.02 10.49 -12.77
C LYS A 245 -13.09 9.03 -13.12
N ASP A 246 -12.11 8.51 -13.83
CA ASP A 246 -12.10 7.15 -14.37
C ASP A 246 -11.60 6.09 -13.39
N GLU A 247 -10.95 6.47 -12.28
CA GLU A 247 -10.33 5.50 -11.38
C GLU A 247 -10.30 6.00 -9.92
N VAL A 248 -11.31 5.58 -9.13
CA VAL A 248 -11.40 5.83 -7.69
C VAL A 248 -11.59 4.52 -6.97
N TYR A 249 -10.87 4.32 -5.87
CA TYR A 249 -11.03 3.19 -4.94
C TYR A 249 -11.54 3.70 -3.60
N LEU A 250 -12.38 2.90 -2.95
CA LEU A 250 -12.94 3.20 -1.64
C LEU A 250 -12.39 2.23 -0.60
N ILE A 251 -12.11 2.73 0.60
CA ILE A 251 -11.57 1.96 1.70
C ILE A 251 -12.64 1.83 2.78
N TYR A 252 -12.76 0.67 3.38
CA TYR A 252 -13.61 0.49 4.55
C TYR A 252 -12.97 -0.39 5.63
N GLY A 253 -13.11 0.03 6.88
CA GLY A 253 -12.80 -0.78 8.05
C GLY A 253 -13.97 -1.69 8.41
N GLU A 254 -13.66 -2.81 9.06
CA GLU A 254 -14.66 -3.72 9.63
C GLU A 254 -15.68 -2.96 10.47
N GLY A 255 -16.96 -3.27 10.29
CA GLY A 255 -18.07 -2.58 10.98
C GLY A 255 -18.63 -1.35 10.26
N LEU A 256 -18.07 -0.93 9.11
CA LEU A 256 -18.72 0.11 8.31
C LEU A 256 -20.00 -0.44 7.64
N ALA A 257 -21.15 0.17 7.93
CA ALA A 257 -22.43 -0.29 7.46
C ALA A 257 -22.54 -0.31 5.92
N GLN A 258 -23.18 -1.33 5.36
CA GLN A 258 -23.35 -1.46 3.91
C GLN A 258 -24.17 -0.30 3.32
N SER A 259 -25.18 0.21 4.06
CA SER A 259 -25.97 1.35 3.63
C SER A 259 -25.14 2.61 3.40
N ILE A 260 -24.12 2.85 4.25
CA ILE A 260 -23.18 3.98 4.07
C ILE A 260 -22.34 3.77 2.81
N ARG A 261 -21.87 2.55 2.57
CA ARG A 261 -21.11 2.23 1.35
C ARG A 261 -21.92 2.48 0.07
N GLN A 262 -23.18 2.07 0.07
CA GLN A 262 -24.11 2.31 -1.05
C GLN A 262 -24.39 3.80 -1.27
N GLU A 263 -24.59 4.57 -0.18
CA GLU A 263 -24.76 6.03 -0.28
C GLU A 263 -23.56 6.71 -0.91
N VAL A 264 -22.34 6.31 -0.50
CA VAL A 264 -21.08 6.86 -1.05
C VAL A 264 -20.94 6.56 -2.54
N GLU A 265 -21.22 5.33 -2.96
CA GLU A 265 -21.19 4.96 -4.38
C GLU A 265 -22.15 5.82 -5.20
N GLY A 266 -23.37 6.02 -4.71
CA GLY A 266 -24.35 6.90 -5.35
C GLY A 266 -23.85 8.33 -5.50
N ILE A 267 -23.29 8.91 -4.43
CA ILE A 267 -22.73 10.26 -4.44
C ILE A 267 -21.61 10.40 -5.48
N LEU A 268 -20.69 9.44 -5.55
CA LEU A 268 -19.57 9.49 -6.47
C LEU A 268 -20.03 9.30 -7.92
N GLN A 269 -20.98 8.39 -8.14
CA GLN A 269 -21.57 8.15 -9.46
C GLN A 269 -22.31 9.38 -9.98
N GLU A 270 -23.12 10.06 -9.15
CA GLU A 270 -23.79 11.32 -9.50
C GLU A 270 -22.80 12.41 -9.92
N LYS A 271 -21.60 12.42 -9.30
CA LYS A 271 -20.50 13.34 -9.65
C LYS A 271 -19.66 12.87 -10.86
N GLY A 272 -19.98 11.71 -11.43
CA GLY A 272 -19.31 11.15 -12.60
C GLY A 272 -18.01 10.42 -12.30
N TYR A 273 -17.75 10.03 -11.04
CA TYR A 273 -16.59 9.22 -10.66
C TYR A 273 -16.88 7.72 -10.82
N ALA A 274 -15.97 7.01 -11.47
CA ALA A 274 -16.03 5.55 -11.60
C ALA A 274 -15.35 4.88 -10.39
N VAL A 275 -16.14 4.33 -9.48
CA VAL A 275 -15.64 3.51 -8.37
C VAL A 275 -15.21 2.15 -8.92
N ARG A 276 -13.92 1.85 -8.81
CA ARG A 276 -13.31 0.60 -9.31
C ARG A 276 -13.35 -0.54 -8.30
N GLY A 277 -13.58 -0.24 -7.05
CA GLY A 277 -13.72 -1.26 -6.01
C GLY A 277 -13.66 -0.70 -4.59
N TRP A 278 -14.00 -1.60 -3.66
CA TRP A 278 -13.86 -1.41 -2.23
C TRP A 278 -12.70 -2.24 -1.70
N VAL A 279 -11.84 -1.61 -0.94
CA VAL A 279 -10.70 -2.22 -0.26
C VAL A 279 -11.04 -2.34 1.21
N ARG A 280 -11.05 -3.58 1.72
CA ARG A 280 -11.20 -3.83 3.17
C ARG A 280 -9.84 -3.69 3.82
N THR A 281 -9.76 -2.95 4.93
CA THR A 281 -8.51 -2.82 5.67
C THR A 281 -8.12 -4.15 6.31
N GLY A 282 -6.83 -4.53 6.17
CA GLY A 282 -6.19 -5.62 6.91
C GLY A 282 -5.96 -5.25 8.39
N CYS A 283 -5.38 -6.18 9.16
CA CYS A 283 -5.23 -5.99 10.59
C CYS A 283 -4.26 -4.86 10.95
N VAL A 284 -3.17 -4.70 10.18
CA VAL A 284 -2.21 -3.60 10.38
C VAL A 284 -2.89 -2.25 10.22
N ILE A 285 -3.66 -2.05 9.16
CA ILE A 285 -4.34 -0.78 8.92
C ILE A 285 -5.47 -0.56 9.93
N ALA A 286 -6.23 -1.61 10.23
CA ALA A 286 -7.33 -1.57 11.21
C ALA A 286 -6.84 -1.23 12.64
N ALA A 287 -5.61 -1.67 13.00
CA ALA A 287 -4.97 -1.32 14.28
C ALA A 287 -4.72 0.18 14.45
N HIS A 288 -4.72 0.95 13.37
CA HIS A 288 -4.53 2.40 13.38
C HIS A 288 -5.81 3.18 13.04
N SER A 289 -6.65 2.63 12.17
CA SER A 289 -7.86 3.32 11.72
C SER A 289 -9.09 3.04 12.59
N GLY A 290 -9.08 1.93 13.33
CA GLY A 290 -10.22 1.46 14.12
C GLY A 290 -11.39 0.95 13.30
N PRO A 291 -12.42 0.38 13.96
CA PRO A 291 -13.60 -0.18 13.31
C PRO A 291 -14.44 0.93 12.66
N GLY A 292 -15.02 0.64 11.49
CA GLY A 292 -15.89 1.56 10.77
C GLY A 292 -15.19 2.72 10.09
N SER A 293 -13.87 2.64 9.87
CA SER A 293 -13.10 3.64 9.12
C SER A 293 -13.52 3.70 7.65
N PHE A 294 -13.29 4.85 7.01
CA PHE A 294 -13.60 5.09 5.60
C PHE A 294 -12.49 5.89 4.93
N GLY A 295 -12.19 5.59 3.68
CA GLY A 295 -11.21 6.36 2.90
C GLY A 295 -11.52 6.38 1.40
N ILE A 296 -10.86 7.30 0.71
CA ILE A 296 -10.92 7.47 -0.74
C ILE A 296 -9.49 7.55 -1.27
N VAL A 297 -9.25 6.83 -2.37
CA VAL A 297 -8.00 6.83 -3.11
C VAL A 297 -8.28 7.06 -4.59
N GLY A 298 -7.44 7.84 -5.23
CA GLY A 298 -7.43 8.04 -6.66
C GLY A 298 -6.15 8.69 -7.13
N PHE A 299 -6.05 8.96 -8.41
CA PHE A 299 -4.93 9.68 -8.99
C PHE A 299 -5.36 11.08 -9.39
N ALA A 300 -4.54 12.09 -9.10
CA ALA A 300 -4.74 13.44 -9.60
C ALA A 300 -4.56 13.48 -11.13
N GLU A 301 -5.20 14.45 -11.78
CA GLU A 301 -5.08 14.72 -13.22
C GLU A 301 -3.65 15.07 -13.64
#